data_89d65f9d39a55d9d0cb9d9a92e2802c3
#
_entry.id   89d65f9d39a55d9d0cb9d9a92e2802c3
#
_cell.length_a   1.000
_cell.length_b   1.000
_cell.length_c   1.000
_cell.angle_alpha   90.00
_cell.angle_beta   90.00
_cell.angle_gamma   90.00
#
_symmetry.space_group_name_H-M   'P 1'
#
loop_
_entity.id
_entity.type
_entity.pdbx_description
1 polymer ?
#
loop_
_entity_poly.entity_id
_entity_poly.type
_entity_poly.pdbx_seq_one_letter_code
_entity_poly.pdbx_strand_id
1 'polypeptide(L)'
;MVAQELKSAGFKVYAAARRVDRMADLEKDGITPVALDLTRDGSIAACVNTILSKEKSIDVLVNNAGYGSYGAIEDVPLEEGRRQFEVNLFGMARLIRLVTPAMREQHYEKIVNISSMGGKIWTKFGGWYHATKYAVEGLSDCLRMELRPFGIDVIVVEPGGIKTDWGIIAANNLKKTSSGGAYAEMANKAADGMIKNYSGNMLSKPELIAK
;
A
#
# COMPACT_ATOMS: atom_id res chain seq x y z
N MET A 1 8.82 6.95 8.13
CA MET A 1 7.96 8.17 8.20
C MET A 1 6.63 7.89 8.87
N VAL A 2 5.59 7.27 8.24
CA VAL A 2 4.28 7.01 8.90
C VAL A 2 4.46 6.36 10.28
N ALA A 3 5.27 5.31 10.40
CA ALA A 3 5.54 4.64 11.67
C ALA A 3 6.19 5.58 12.72
N GLN A 4 7.06 6.48 12.29
CA GLN A 4 7.72 7.46 13.17
C GLN A 4 6.76 8.57 13.60
N GLU A 5 5.88 9.05 12.71
CA GLU A 5 4.83 10.01 13.05
C GLU A 5 3.85 9.42 14.08
N LEU A 6 3.38 8.20 13.86
CA LEU A 6 2.54 7.50 14.82
C LEU A 6 3.24 7.29 16.17
N LYS A 7 4.53 6.93 16.15
CA LYS A 7 5.33 6.82 17.37
C LYS A 7 5.44 8.15 18.10
N SER A 8 5.68 9.23 17.37
CA SER A 8 5.75 10.59 17.93
C SER A 8 4.41 11.06 18.51
N ALA A 9 3.30 10.57 17.95
CA ALA A 9 1.96 10.80 18.46
C ALA A 9 1.59 9.94 19.69
N GLY A 10 2.53 9.13 20.21
CA GLY A 10 2.36 8.34 21.43
C GLY A 10 1.86 6.91 21.21
N PHE A 11 1.69 6.47 19.98
CA PHE A 11 1.28 5.09 19.69
C PHE A 11 2.41 4.08 19.94
N LYS A 12 2.05 2.89 20.34
CA LYS A 12 2.93 1.71 20.27
C LYS A 12 2.87 1.15 18.87
N VAL A 13 3.97 1.20 18.13
CA VAL A 13 3.99 0.97 16.69
C VAL A 13 4.68 -0.34 16.33
N TYR A 14 4.02 -1.14 15.51
CA TYR A 14 4.55 -2.32 14.84
C TYR A 14 4.71 -2.02 13.36
N ALA A 15 5.94 -2.02 12.86
CA ALA A 15 6.22 -1.83 11.43
C ALA A 15 6.36 -3.20 10.75
N ALA A 16 5.48 -3.49 9.82
CA ALA A 16 5.43 -4.80 9.18
C ALA A 16 5.87 -4.74 7.71
N ALA A 17 6.86 -5.56 7.31
CA ALA A 17 7.32 -5.68 5.93
C ALA A 17 8.04 -7.01 5.69
N ARG A 18 8.28 -7.33 4.39
CA ARG A 18 9.02 -8.54 4.00
C ARG A 18 10.50 -8.50 4.41
N ARG A 19 11.12 -7.33 4.37
CA ARG A 19 12.54 -7.11 4.62
C ARG A 19 12.73 -6.47 5.99
N VAL A 20 12.67 -7.30 7.03
CA VAL A 20 12.79 -6.86 8.43
C VAL A 20 14.17 -6.26 8.69
N ASP A 21 15.21 -6.79 8.06
CA ASP A 21 16.59 -6.29 8.12
C ASP A 21 16.70 -4.80 7.77
N ARG A 22 15.89 -4.33 6.83
CA ARG A 22 15.84 -2.90 6.42
C ARG A 22 15.08 -1.99 7.38
N MET A 23 14.49 -2.56 8.40
CA MET A 23 13.75 -1.83 9.43
C MET A 23 14.47 -1.79 10.78
N ALA A 24 15.69 -2.33 10.88
CA ALA A 24 16.46 -2.39 12.13
C ALA A 24 16.67 -0.99 12.76
N ASP A 25 16.79 0.06 11.94
CA ASP A 25 16.93 1.42 12.48
C ASP A 25 15.67 1.93 13.19
N LEU A 26 14.49 1.40 12.85
CA LEU A 26 13.23 1.76 13.53
C LEU A 26 13.17 1.27 14.98
N GLU A 27 13.94 0.24 15.33
CA GLU A 27 14.02 -0.24 16.72
C GLU A 27 14.63 0.81 17.64
N LYS A 28 15.55 1.64 17.13
CA LYS A 28 16.16 2.75 17.86
C LYS A 28 15.11 3.82 18.23
N ASP A 29 14.06 3.94 17.39
CA ASP A 29 12.93 4.85 17.62
C ASP A 29 11.85 4.19 18.51
N GLY A 30 12.07 2.97 19.01
CA GLY A 30 11.10 2.21 19.81
C GLY A 30 9.91 1.69 18.99
N ILE A 31 10.11 1.46 17.71
CA ILE A 31 9.15 0.82 16.80
C ILE A 31 9.54 -0.65 16.63
N THR A 32 8.59 -1.55 16.73
CA THR A 32 8.85 -3.00 16.64
C THR A 32 8.71 -3.51 15.20
N PRO A 33 9.79 -3.98 14.56
CA PRO A 33 9.68 -4.60 13.25
C PRO A 33 9.03 -5.99 13.32
N VAL A 34 8.17 -6.31 12.34
CA VAL A 34 7.53 -7.63 12.21
C VAL A 34 7.59 -8.10 10.75
N ALA A 35 7.85 -9.38 10.56
CA ALA A 35 7.85 -9.96 9.22
C ALA A 35 6.42 -10.08 8.67
N LEU A 36 6.21 -9.59 7.44
CA LEU A 36 4.92 -9.66 6.75
C LEU A 36 5.12 -9.79 5.24
N ASP A 37 4.65 -10.88 4.69
CA ASP A 37 4.48 -11.06 3.23
C ASP A 37 2.99 -11.17 2.91
N LEU A 38 2.45 -10.16 2.25
CA LEU A 38 1.02 -10.08 1.88
C LEU A 38 0.60 -11.12 0.84
N THR A 39 1.54 -11.82 0.21
CA THR A 39 1.26 -12.91 -0.73
C THR A 39 1.16 -14.28 -0.04
N ARG A 40 1.31 -14.35 1.29
CA ARG A 40 1.37 -15.59 2.04
C ARG A 40 0.46 -15.55 3.26
N ASP A 41 -0.64 -16.31 3.23
CA ASP A 41 -1.63 -16.37 4.32
C ASP A 41 -0.99 -16.68 5.69
N GLY A 42 -0.07 -17.64 5.73
CA GLY A 42 0.65 -17.99 6.96
C GLY A 42 1.48 -16.83 7.52
N SER A 43 2.10 -16.01 6.66
CA SER A 43 2.84 -14.82 7.09
C SER A 43 1.93 -13.75 7.65
N ILE A 44 0.77 -13.53 7.02
CA ILE A 44 -0.23 -12.56 7.48
C ILE A 44 -0.78 -12.98 8.85
N ALA A 45 -1.18 -14.25 8.99
CA ALA A 45 -1.68 -14.78 10.25
C ALA A 45 -0.63 -14.71 11.37
N ALA A 46 0.62 -15.09 11.08
CA ALA A 46 1.71 -15.02 12.06
C ALA A 46 1.99 -13.58 12.52
N CYS A 47 1.97 -12.60 11.60
CA CYS A 47 2.14 -11.19 11.92
C CYS A 47 1.05 -10.70 12.89
N VAL A 48 -0.23 -10.92 12.56
CA VAL A 48 -1.37 -10.51 13.38
C VAL A 48 -1.34 -11.20 14.75
N ASN A 49 -1.13 -12.51 14.79
CA ASN A 49 -1.06 -13.28 16.04
C ASN A 49 0.08 -12.80 16.93
N THR A 50 1.24 -12.46 16.36
CA THR A 50 2.38 -11.93 17.12
C THR A 50 2.02 -10.63 17.82
N ILE A 51 1.25 -9.76 17.18
CA ILE A 51 0.84 -8.48 17.76
C ILE A 51 -0.26 -8.71 18.81
N LEU A 52 -1.32 -9.42 18.46
CA LEU A 52 -2.46 -9.66 19.37
C LEU A 52 -2.07 -10.45 20.62
N SER A 53 -1.08 -11.35 20.55
CA SER A 53 -0.59 -12.07 21.74
C SER A 53 0.11 -11.16 22.75
N LYS A 54 0.64 -10.02 22.29
CA LYS A 54 1.36 -9.04 23.15
C LYS A 54 0.45 -7.90 23.62
N GLU A 55 -0.40 -7.40 22.72
CA GLU A 55 -1.15 -6.15 22.94
C GLU A 55 -2.65 -6.37 23.18
N LYS A 56 -3.16 -7.57 22.92
CA LYS A 56 -4.58 -7.94 23.01
C LYS A 56 -5.49 -7.24 21.98
N SER A 57 -5.16 -6.02 21.53
CA SER A 57 -5.89 -5.25 20.52
C SER A 57 -4.96 -4.66 19.45
N ILE A 58 -5.55 -4.20 18.38
CA ILE A 58 -4.91 -3.37 17.36
C ILE A 58 -5.83 -2.18 17.13
N ASP A 59 -5.48 -1.02 17.66
CA ASP A 59 -6.34 0.16 17.64
C ASP A 59 -6.34 0.83 16.25
N VAL A 60 -5.22 0.75 15.53
CA VAL A 60 -5.06 1.33 14.19
C VAL A 60 -4.35 0.36 13.28
N LEU A 61 -4.99 0.00 12.17
CA LEU A 61 -4.37 -0.74 11.06
C LEU A 61 -4.11 0.22 9.90
N VAL A 62 -2.84 0.40 9.52
CA VAL A 62 -2.45 1.18 8.33
C VAL A 62 -2.03 0.25 7.21
N ASN A 63 -2.86 0.07 6.22
CA ASN A 63 -2.60 -0.71 5.01
C ASN A 63 -1.89 0.17 3.97
N ASN A 64 -0.57 0.31 4.12
CA ASN A 64 0.27 1.15 3.26
C ASN A 64 1.03 0.34 2.19
N ALA A 65 1.20 -0.96 2.36
CA ALA A 65 1.96 -1.77 1.44
C ALA A 65 1.26 -1.87 0.06
N GLY A 66 2.03 -1.61 -0.98
CA GLY A 66 1.56 -1.66 -2.36
C GLY A 66 2.66 -1.31 -3.34
N TYR A 67 2.46 -1.66 -4.61
CA TYR A 67 3.36 -1.28 -5.69
C TYR A 67 2.59 -1.11 -7.00
N GLY A 68 3.24 -0.46 -7.99
CA GLY A 68 2.69 -0.32 -9.33
C GLY A 68 3.57 -1.04 -10.35
N SER A 69 3.00 -2.01 -11.05
CA SER A 69 3.59 -2.60 -12.25
C SER A 69 2.97 -1.92 -13.46
N TYR A 70 3.80 -1.29 -14.29
CA TYR A 70 3.38 -0.54 -15.47
C TYR A 70 3.82 -1.25 -16.73
N GLY A 71 2.97 -1.22 -17.76
CA GLY A 71 3.15 -1.80 -19.08
C GLY A 71 1.84 -1.74 -19.86
N ALA A 72 1.89 -1.94 -21.17
CA ALA A 72 0.68 -2.18 -21.95
C ALA A 72 -0.02 -3.44 -21.43
N ILE A 73 -1.34 -3.46 -21.42
CA ILE A 73 -2.10 -4.57 -20.80
C ILE A 73 -1.74 -5.91 -21.48
N GLU A 74 -1.54 -5.92 -22.78
CA GLU A 74 -1.16 -7.14 -23.51
C GLU A 74 0.29 -7.57 -23.29
N ASP A 75 1.18 -6.64 -22.91
CA ASP A 75 2.60 -6.93 -22.65
C ASP A 75 2.85 -7.42 -21.22
N VAL A 76 2.00 -7.01 -20.28
CA VAL A 76 2.14 -7.41 -18.85
C VAL A 76 1.66 -8.85 -18.69
N PRO A 77 2.52 -9.79 -18.24
CA PRO A 77 2.09 -11.15 -17.92
C PRO A 77 0.93 -11.16 -16.93
N LEU A 78 -0.07 -12.01 -17.16
CA LEU A 78 -1.25 -12.09 -16.29
C LEU A 78 -0.87 -12.43 -14.83
N GLU A 79 0.20 -13.19 -14.64
CA GLU A 79 0.76 -13.54 -13.34
C GLU A 79 1.21 -12.29 -12.56
N GLU A 80 1.78 -11.29 -13.25
CA GLU A 80 2.16 -10.03 -12.63
C GLU A 80 0.92 -9.21 -12.26
N GLY A 81 -0.10 -9.20 -13.12
CA GLY A 81 -1.40 -8.60 -12.79
C GLY A 81 -2.02 -9.23 -11.53
N ARG A 82 -2.06 -10.57 -11.47
CA ARG A 82 -2.53 -11.31 -10.29
C ARG A 82 -1.71 -10.98 -9.04
N ARG A 83 -0.39 -10.96 -9.15
CA ARG A 83 0.50 -10.61 -8.03
C ARG A 83 0.25 -9.21 -7.52
N GLN A 84 -0.01 -8.26 -8.41
CA GLN A 84 -0.32 -6.88 -8.02
C GLN A 84 -1.65 -6.79 -7.25
N PHE A 85 -2.68 -7.52 -7.68
CA PHE A 85 -3.92 -7.68 -6.92
C PHE A 85 -3.70 -8.38 -5.59
N GLU A 86 -2.87 -9.41 -5.55
CA GLU A 86 -2.56 -10.14 -4.33
C GLU A 86 -1.95 -9.23 -3.26
N VAL A 87 -0.98 -8.37 -3.64
CA VAL A 87 -0.34 -7.44 -2.71
C VAL A 87 -1.24 -6.25 -2.37
N ASN A 88 -1.82 -5.59 -3.39
CA ASN A 88 -2.49 -4.30 -3.21
C ASN A 88 -3.91 -4.43 -2.67
N LEU A 89 -4.57 -5.59 -2.85
CA LEU A 89 -5.97 -5.79 -2.48
C LEU A 89 -6.17 -7.00 -1.56
N PHE A 90 -5.84 -8.22 -2.02
CA PHE A 90 -6.19 -9.42 -1.26
C PHE A 90 -5.42 -9.54 0.05
N GLY A 91 -4.12 -9.23 0.05
CA GLY A 91 -3.32 -9.22 1.28
C GLY A 91 -3.84 -8.19 2.30
N MET A 92 -4.22 -7.00 1.83
CA MET A 92 -4.90 -5.98 2.64
C MET A 92 -6.23 -6.51 3.21
N ALA A 93 -7.07 -7.11 2.37
CA ALA A 93 -8.35 -7.66 2.81
C ALA A 93 -8.19 -8.78 3.85
N ARG A 94 -7.16 -9.61 3.70
CA ARG A 94 -6.82 -10.65 4.71
C ARG A 94 -6.40 -10.07 6.05
N LEU A 95 -5.56 -9.02 6.04
CA LEU A 95 -5.21 -8.30 7.28
C LEU A 95 -6.46 -7.75 7.96
N ILE A 96 -7.30 -7.04 7.22
CA ILE A 96 -8.57 -6.48 7.72
C ILE A 96 -9.41 -7.60 8.36
N ARG A 97 -9.61 -8.70 7.65
CA ARG A 97 -10.39 -9.84 8.14
C ARG A 97 -9.88 -10.40 9.47
N LEU A 98 -8.55 -10.43 9.65
CA LEU A 98 -7.95 -11.01 10.86
C LEU A 98 -7.97 -10.05 12.05
N VAL A 99 -7.89 -8.73 11.83
CA VAL A 99 -7.89 -7.75 12.93
C VAL A 99 -9.29 -7.32 13.35
N THR A 100 -10.26 -7.30 12.42
CA THR A 100 -11.62 -6.82 12.67
C THR A 100 -12.33 -7.48 13.87
N PRO A 101 -12.21 -8.80 14.13
CA PRO A 101 -12.84 -9.39 15.31
C PRO A 101 -12.39 -8.75 16.63
N ALA A 102 -11.07 -8.55 16.81
CA ALA A 102 -10.54 -7.89 18.01
C ALA A 102 -10.91 -6.41 18.05
N MET A 103 -10.91 -5.72 16.92
CA MET A 103 -11.33 -4.32 16.83
C MET A 103 -12.79 -4.12 17.25
N ARG A 104 -13.72 -5.01 16.86
CA ARG A 104 -15.13 -4.90 17.25
C ARG A 104 -15.38 -5.00 18.74
N GLU A 105 -14.49 -5.63 19.48
CA GLU A 105 -14.60 -5.74 20.94
C GLU A 105 -14.26 -4.45 21.67
N GLN A 106 -13.52 -3.52 21.02
CA GLN A 106 -13.00 -2.29 21.63
C GLN A 106 -13.81 -1.02 21.28
N HIS A 107 -14.46 -0.97 20.11
CA HIS A 107 -15.37 0.09 19.66
C HIS A 107 -14.77 1.47 19.32
N TYR A 108 -13.46 1.61 19.08
CA TYR A 108 -12.82 2.91 18.77
C TYR A 108 -11.67 2.82 17.74
N GLU A 109 -11.66 1.80 16.92
CA GLU A 109 -10.54 1.47 16.05
C GLU A 109 -10.61 2.20 14.71
N LYS A 110 -9.46 2.21 14.04
CA LYS A 110 -9.34 2.80 12.72
C LYS A 110 -8.62 1.89 11.75
N ILE A 111 -9.17 1.78 10.54
CA ILE A 111 -8.53 1.13 9.41
C ILE A 111 -8.21 2.21 8.38
N VAL A 112 -6.92 2.42 8.11
CA VAL A 112 -6.43 3.38 7.14
C VAL A 112 -5.92 2.65 5.92
N ASN A 113 -6.61 2.79 4.79
CA ASN A 113 -6.22 2.18 3.52
C ASN A 113 -5.57 3.22 2.61
N ILE A 114 -4.32 2.98 2.23
CA ILE A 114 -3.62 3.87 1.29
C ILE A 114 -3.99 3.47 -0.13
N SER A 115 -4.91 4.21 -0.70
CA SER A 115 -5.28 4.13 -2.09
C SER A 115 -4.32 4.95 -2.98
N SER A 116 -4.83 5.73 -3.86
CA SER A 116 -4.12 6.66 -4.73
C SER A 116 -5.13 7.53 -5.46
N MET A 117 -4.71 8.69 -5.92
CA MET A 117 -5.38 9.41 -7.01
C MET A 117 -5.67 8.47 -8.21
N GLY A 118 -4.84 7.44 -8.42
CA GLY A 118 -5.03 6.37 -9.40
C GLY A 118 -6.22 5.45 -9.14
N GLY A 119 -6.93 5.57 -8.02
CA GLY A 119 -8.23 4.96 -7.75
C GLY A 119 -9.43 5.78 -8.24
N LYS A 120 -9.21 7.00 -8.74
CA LYS A 120 -10.23 7.92 -9.26
C LYS A 120 -9.98 8.31 -10.72
N ILE A 121 -8.73 8.31 -11.15
CA ILE A 121 -8.32 8.62 -12.52
C ILE A 121 -7.45 7.49 -13.07
N TRP A 122 -7.20 7.53 -14.37
CA TRP A 122 -6.39 6.52 -15.07
C TRP A 122 -5.35 7.18 -15.99
N THR A 123 -4.29 6.43 -16.26
CA THR A 123 -3.23 6.83 -17.19
C THR A 123 -2.87 5.67 -18.11
N LYS A 124 -2.28 5.96 -19.26
CA LYS A 124 -1.74 4.92 -20.13
C LYS A 124 -0.72 4.07 -19.36
N PHE A 125 -0.67 2.78 -19.66
CA PHE A 125 0.26 1.78 -19.13
C PHE A 125 0.09 1.45 -17.63
N GLY A 126 -0.81 2.12 -16.92
CA GLY A 126 -1.10 1.85 -15.52
C GLY A 126 -2.31 0.93 -15.28
N GLY A 127 -2.81 0.22 -16.28
CA GLY A 127 -4.09 -0.48 -16.23
C GLY A 127 -4.25 -1.38 -15.00
N TRP A 128 -3.29 -2.27 -14.75
CA TRP A 128 -3.32 -3.15 -13.59
C TRP A 128 -3.24 -2.38 -12.25
N TYR A 129 -2.38 -1.36 -12.17
CA TYR A 129 -2.29 -0.53 -10.97
C TYR A 129 -3.59 0.20 -10.67
N HIS A 130 -4.15 0.88 -11.68
CA HIS A 130 -5.43 1.58 -11.53
C HIS A 130 -6.54 0.62 -11.12
N ALA A 131 -6.65 -0.56 -11.77
CA ALA A 131 -7.63 -1.57 -11.40
C ALA A 131 -7.53 -1.98 -9.92
N THR A 132 -6.31 -2.18 -9.39
CA THR A 132 -6.15 -2.47 -7.95
C THR A 132 -6.60 -1.31 -7.07
N LYS A 133 -6.31 -0.06 -7.46
CA LYS A 133 -6.66 1.11 -6.64
C LYS A 133 -8.17 1.42 -6.68
N TYR A 134 -8.82 1.27 -7.83
CA TYR A 134 -10.29 1.29 -7.91
C TYR A 134 -10.93 0.21 -7.04
N ALA A 135 -10.36 -0.99 -7.03
CA ALA A 135 -10.83 -2.07 -6.17
C ALA A 135 -10.66 -1.75 -4.67
N VAL A 136 -9.55 -1.12 -4.27
CA VAL A 136 -9.33 -0.64 -2.90
C VAL A 136 -10.39 0.39 -2.49
N GLU A 137 -10.73 1.33 -3.38
CA GLU A 137 -11.79 2.32 -3.12
C GLU A 137 -13.13 1.64 -2.83
N GLY A 138 -13.61 0.81 -3.79
CA GLY A 138 -14.89 0.14 -3.64
C GLY A 138 -14.95 -0.77 -2.41
N LEU A 139 -13.88 -1.54 -2.14
CA LEU A 139 -13.80 -2.37 -0.95
C LEU A 139 -13.85 -1.52 0.34
N SER A 140 -13.14 -0.41 0.37
CA SER A 140 -13.07 0.47 1.54
C SER A 140 -14.42 1.15 1.82
N ASP A 141 -15.16 1.55 0.78
CA ASP A 141 -16.48 2.18 0.92
C ASP A 141 -17.51 1.18 1.48
N CYS A 142 -17.53 -0.06 0.98
CA CYS A 142 -18.38 -1.12 1.54
C CYS A 142 -17.99 -1.41 3.00
N LEU A 143 -16.71 -1.59 3.27
CA LEU A 143 -16.20 -1.87 4.62
C LEU A 143 -16.57 -0.75 5.62
N ARG A 144 -16.52 0.50 5.19
CA ARG A 144 -16.92 1.66 6.02
C ARG A 144 -18.37 1.56 6.46
N MET A 145 -19.27 1.16 5.57
CA MET A 145 -20.68 0.96 5.91
C MET A 145 -20.88 -0.22 6.86
N GLU A 146 -20.15 -1.33 6.62
CA GLU A 146 -20.25 -2.55 7.42
C GLU A 146 -19.70 -2.37 8.84
N LEU A 147 -18.63 -1.61 9.01
CA LEU A 147 -17.93 -1.46 10.29
C LEU A 147 -18.42 -0.26 11.14
N ARG A 148 -19.11 0.69 10.52
CA ARG A 148 -19.67 1.86 11.23
C ARG A 148 -20.53 1.51 12.45
N PRO A 149 -21.43 0.49 12.41
CA PRO A 149 -22.22 0.11 13.58
C PRO A 149 -21.39 -0.39 14.77
N PHE A 150 -20.13 -0.77 14.53
CA PHE A 150 -19.21 -1.25 15.57
C PHE A 150 -18.25 -0.14 16.05
N GLY A 151 -18.42 1.11 15.60
CA GLY A 151 -17.57 2.22 16.00
C GLY A 151 -16.19 2.24 15.32
N ILE A 152 -15.98 1.43 14.28
CA ILE A 152 -14.70 1.33 13.55
C ILE A 152 -14.73 2.27 12.34
N ASP A 153 -13.81 3.23 12.30
CA ASP A 153 -13.65 4.14 11.17
C ASP A 153 -12.79 3.52 10.06
N VAL A 154 -13.26 3.61 8.82
CA VAL A 154 -12.47 3.24 7.64
C VAL A 154 -12.11 4.49 6.85
N ILE A 155 -10.82 4.79 6.81
CA ILE A 155 -10.24 6.00 6.21
C ILE A 155 -9.50 5.59 4.94
N VAL A 156 -9.78 6.28 3.83
CA VAL A 156 -9.04 6.12 2.58
C VAL A 156 -8.18 7.35 2.37
N VAL A 157 -6.88 7.14 2.19
CA VAL A 157 -5.94 8.20 1.82
C VAL A 157 -5.62 8.03 0.34
N GLU A 158 -5.76 9.09 -0.44
CA GLU A 158 -5.63 9.10 -1.90
C GLU A 158 -4.43 9.98 -2.34
N PRO A 159 -3.17 9.53 -2.13
CA PRO A 159 -2.01 10.34 -2.49
C PRO A 159 -1.96 10.61 -3.99
N GLY A 160 -1.55 11.83 -4.34
CA GLY A 160 -1.14 12.19 -5.69
C GLY A 160 0.31 11.76 -5.98
N GLY A 161 1.02 12.55 -6.77
CA GLY A 161 2.44 12.35 -6.99
C GLY A 161 3.25 12.72 -5.73
N ILE A 162 3.91 11.75 -5.13
CA ILE A 162 4.76 11.93 -3.94
C ILE A 162 6.21 11.61 -4.30
N LYS A 163 7.15 12.45 -3.87
CA LYS A 163 8.58 12.30 -4.16
C LYS A 163 9.17 11.09 -3.41
N THR A 164 9.11 9.94 -4.04
CA THR A 164 9.64 8.65 -3.57
C THR A 164 10.21 7.88 -4.75
N ASP A 165 10.90 6.78 -4.50
CA ASP A 165 11.42 5.89 -5.55
C ASP A 165 10.32 5.18 -6.35
N TRP A 166 9.07 5.24 -5.89
CA TRP A 166 7.94 4.52 -6.48
C TRP A 166 7.77 4.82 -7.97
N GLY A 167 7.80 6.09 -8.37
CA GLY A 167 7.60 6.46 -9.76
C GLY A 167 8.76 6.07 -10.67
N ILE A 168 9.99 6.10 -10.15
CA ILE A 168 11.18 5.66 -10.90
C ILE A 168 11.12 4.14 -11.09
N ILE A 169 10.72 3.39 -10.05
CA ILE A 169 10.53 1.94 -10.14
C ILE A 169 9.44 1.59 -11.17
N ALA A 170 8.31 2.30 -11.13
CA ALA A 170 7.21 2.10 -12.08
C ALA A 170 7.63 2.42 -13.53
N ALA A 171 8.38 3.50 -13.75
CA ALA A 171 8.92 3.87 -15.06
C ALA A 171 9.90 2.82 -15.59
N ASN A 172 10.78 2.30 -14.75
CA ASN A 172 11.71 1.24 -15.13
C ASN A 172 10.97 -0.07 -15.46
N ASN A 173 9.92 -0.40 -14.74
CA ASN A 173 9.06 -1.53 -15.05
C ASN A 173 8.39 -1.34 -16.41
N LEU A 174 7.86 -0.15 -16.71
CA LEU A 174 7.26 0.17 -18.00
C LEU A 174 8.27 -0.04 -19.15
N LYS A 175 9.48 0.49 -19.00
CA LYS A 175 10.55 0.27 -19.99
C LYS A 175 10.84 -1.22 -20.17
N LYS A 176 11.02 -1.95 -19.09
CA LYS A 176 11.30 -3.38 -19.13
C LYS A 176 10.20 -4.17 -19.83
N THR A 177 8.94 -3.79 -19.66
CA THR A 177 7.78 -4.53 -20.14
C THR A 177 7.40 -4.19 -21.57
N SER A 178 7.40 -2.90 -21.95
CA SER A 178 6.78 -2.45 -23.22
C SER A 178 7.69 -1.61 -24.11
N SER A 179 9.04 -1.61 -23.90
CA SER A 179 9.96 -0.85 -24.74
C SER A 179 10.40 -1.54 -26.03
N GLY A 180 10.02 -2.79 -26.23
CA GLY A 180 10.49 -3.61 -27.37
C GLY A 180 9.43 -3.99 -28.42
N GLY A 181 8.19 -3.52 -28.27
CA GLY A 181 7.08 -3.96 -29.12
C GLY A 181 6.30 -2.81 -29.77
N ALA A 182 5.05 -3.06 -30.08
CA ALA A 182 4.14 -2.10 -30.72
C ALA A 182 3.96 -0.80 -29.92
N TYR A 183 4.19 -0.85 -28.62
CA TYR A 183 4.08 0.29 -27.70
C TYR A 183 5.38 1.01 -27.43
N ALA A 184 6.52 0.58 -28.01
CA ALA A 184 7.88 1.01 -27.66
C ALA A 184 8.04 2.54 -27.58
N GLU A 185 7.63 3.26 -28.61
CA GLU A 185 7.76 4.71 -28.66
C GLU A 185 6.98 5.39 -27.53
N MET A 186 5.70 5.02 -27.38
CA MET A 186 4.82 5.60 -26.37
C MET A 186 5.25 5.23 -24.96
N ALA A 187 5.69 3.99 -24.73
CA ALA A 187 6.13 3.49 -23.44
C ALA A 187 7.41 4.18 -22.99
N ASN A 188 8.39 4.33 -23.88
CA ASN A 188 9.63 5.05 -23.58
C ASN A 188 9.36 6.52 -23.25
N LYS A 189 8.56 7.21 -24.08
CA LYS A 189 8.19 8.61 -23.82
C LYS A 189 7.47 8.79 -22.49
N ALA A 190 6.54 7.89 -22.14
CA ALA A 190 5.81 7.91 -20.88
C ALA A 190 6.76 7.66 -19.68
N ALA A 191 7.64 6.65 -19.79
CA ALA A 191 8.61 6.33 -18.75
C ALA A 191 9.60 7.46 -18.50
N ASP A 192 10.12 8.09 -19.57
CA ASP A 192 11.02 9.25 -19.45
C ASP A 192 10.31 10.43 -18.77
N GLY A 193 9.05 10.67 -19.12
CA GLY A 193 8.21 11.67 -18.47
C GLY A 193 8.02 11.38 -16.98
N MET A 194 7.77 10.14 -16.60
CA MET A 194 7.68 9.73 -15.20
C MET A 194 9.02 9.96 -14.47
N ILE A 195 10.12 9.50 -15.03
CA ILE A 195 11.46 9.72 -14.43
C ILE A 195 11.72 11.20 -14.23
N LYS A 196 11.49 12.04 -15.24
CA LYS A 196 11.67 13.49 -15.15
C LYS A 196 10.84 14.10 -14.02
N ASN A 197 9.56 13.72 -13.91
CA ASN A 197 8.67 14.23 -12.86
C ASN A 197 9.12 13.82 -11.46
N TYR A 198 9.48 12.55 -11.26
CA TYR A 198 9.87 12.02 -9.94
C TYR A 198 11.28 12.41 -9.52
N SER A 199 12.18 12.72 -10.47
CA SER A 199 13.51 13.30 -10.20
C SER A 199 13.45 14.80 -9.95
N GLY A 200 12.37 15.46 -10.33
CA GLY A 200 12.17 16.90 -10.15
C GLY A 200 11.80 17.30 -8.71
N ASN A 201 11.52 18.61 -8.54
CA ASN A 201 11.19 19.19 -7.23
C ASN A 201 9.70 19.60 -7.09
N MET A 202 8.86 19.24 -8.07
CA MET A 202 7.44 19.65 -8.07
C MET A 202 6.54 18.75 -7.22
N LEU A 203 7.00 17.53 -6.90
CA LEU A 203 6.21 16.59 -6.13
C LEU A 203 6.27 16.89 -4.63
N SER A 204 5.15 16.64 -3.95
CA SER A 204 5.05 16.77 -2.51
C SER A 204 5.96 15.77 -1.81
N LYS A 205 6.49 16.15 -0.66
CA LYS A 205 7.31 15.27 0.15
C LYS A 205 6.45 14.21 0.85
N PRO A 206 7.00 13.00 1.10
CA PRO A 206 6.25 11.92 1.77
C PRO A 206 5.75 12.25 3.17
N GLU A 207 6.41 13.19 3.86
CA GLU A 207 6.02 13.68 5.20
C GLU A 207 4.62 14.31 5.20
N LEU A 208 4.16 14.85 4.06
CA LEU A 208 2.80 15.39 3.93
C LEU A 208 1.73 14.32 4.09
N ILE A 209 2.02 13.09 3.63
CA ILE A 209 1.08 11.96 3.73
C ILE A 209 1.19 11.27 5.09
N ALA A 210 2.33 11.39 5.76
CA ALA A 210 2.57 10.73 7.04
C ALA A 210 1.95 11.47 8.23
N LYS A 211 1.66 12.77 8.08
CA LYS A 211 0.96 13.62 9.04
C LYS A 211 -0.55 13.49 8.94
#